data_de06ed61543ade2c776f6f8c8be98a33
#
_entry.id   de06ed61543ade2c776f6f8c8be98a33
#
_cell.length_a   1.000
_cell.length_b   1.000
_cell.length_c   1.000
_cell.angle_alpha   90.00
_cell.angle_beta   90.00
_cell.angle_gamma   90.00
#
_symmetry.space_group_name_H-M   'P 1'
#
loop_
_entity.id
_entity.type
_entity.pdbx_description
1 polymer ?
#
loop_
_entity_poly.entity_id
_entity_poly.type
_entity_poly.pdbx_seq_one_letter_code
_entity_poly.pdbx_strand_id
1 'polypeptide(L)'
;MILRWFWREWRSPSLLIVWLALSLAVACVLALGSVSDRMEKGLSQQSREFMAGDRALQSSRPVPSGWIAEARKQGLKVGEQISFQTMTFAGDTPQLASVKAVDDIYPMYGDLQTSPPGLKPTPGTVLLASRLMALLNLKPGDSIDVGDATLKIAGEVVQEPDGGFNPFQLAPRLLMNTADVAATHAVQPGSRVTWRYKFGGTPAQLDAYEKWLLPQLKPEHRWYGLEQDEGALGKSLERSQQFLLLSALLTLLLAVAAVAVAMGHYCRSRYDRVAILKTLGAGR
;
A
#
# COMPACT_ATOMS: atom_id res chain seq x y z
N MET A 1 -20.43 37.97 43.97
CA MET A 1 -21.14 38.68 42.91
C MET A 1 -20.57 38.35 41.51
N ILE A 2 -19.27 38.32 41.34
CA ILE A 2 -18.57 38.11 40.03
C ILE A 2 -18.90 36.77 39.37
N LEU A 3 -18.93 35.64 40.15
CA LEU A 3 -19.25 34.32 39.63
C LEU A 3 -20.67 34.18 39.06
N ARG A 4 -21.67 34.84 39.68
CA ARG A 4 -23.07 34.83 39.21
C ARG A 4 -23.25 35.64 37.95
N TRP A 5 -22.46 36.70 37.75
CA TRP A 5 -22.42 37.49 36.52
C TRP A 5 -21.79 36.69 35.40
N PHE A 6 -20.66 36.00 35.67
CA PHE A 6 -19.99 35.12 34.73
C PHE A 6 -20.91 34.03 34.21
N TRP A 7 -21.66 33.35 35.12
CA TRP A 7 -22.61 32.33 34.72
C TRP A 7 -23.80 32.85 33.91
N ARG A 8 -24.27 34.08 34.18
CA ARG A 8 -25.35 34.70 33.43
C ARG A 8 -24.88 35.19 32.06
N GLU A 9 -23.64 35.59 31.95
CA GLU A 9 -23.02 35.99 30.70
C GLU A 9 -22.70 34.82 29.80
N TRP A 10 -22.28 33.68 30.39
CA TRP A 10 -22.02 32.43 29.67
C TRP A 10 -23.28 31.87 28.99
N ARG A 11 -24.47 32.17 29.50
CA ARG A 11 -25.76 31.81 28.91
C ARG A 11 -26.31 32.80 27.92
N SER A 12 -25.55 33.85 27.55
CA SER A 12 -26.01 34.80 26.53
C SER A 12 -26.08 34.11 25.15
N PRO A 13 -27.17 34.32 24.37
CA PRO A 13 -27.33 33.67 23.06
C PRO A 13 -26.14 33.88 22.11
N SER A 14 -25.49 35.04 22.18
CA SER A 14 -24.35 35.40 21.36
C SER A 14 -23.08 34.60 21.71
N LEU A 15 -22.81 34.34 22.98
CA LEU A 15 -21.70 33.49 23.43
C LEU A 15 -21.98 32.02 23.18
N LEU A 16 -23.22 31.59 23.26
CA LEU A 16 -23.61 30.23 22.96
C LEU A 16 -23.36 29.88 21.49
N ILE A 17 -23.62 30.82 20.58
CA ILE A 17 -23.29 30.64 19.14
C ILE A 17 -21.78 30.54 18.93
N VAL A 18 -20.97 31.37 19.61
CA VAL A 18 -19.49 31.27 19.52
C VAL A 18 -18.99 29.93 20.03
N TRP A 19 -19.52 29.46 21.18
CA TRP A 19 -19.17 28.15 21.74
C TRP A 19 -19.58 27.01 20.83
N LEU A 20 -20.77 27.06 20.25
CA LEU A 20 -21.26 26.05 19.31
C LEU A 20 -20.42 26.02 18.03
N ALA A 21 -20.08 27.18 17.49
CA ALA A 21 -19.21 27.30 16.31
C ALA A 21 -17.80 26.76 16.58
N LEU A 22 -17.22 27.10 17.75
CA LEU A 22 -15.89 26.62 18.13
C LEU A 22 -15.87 25.12 18.39
N SER A 23 -16.87 24.61 19.14
CA SER A 23 -16.98 23.16 19.41
C SER A 23 -17.20 22.37 18.12
N LEU A 24 -18.01 22.87 17.20
CA LEU A 24 -18.25 22.24 15.91
C LEU A 24 -16.96 22.24 15.06
N ALA A 25 -16.22 23.37 15.03
CA ALA A 25 -14.97 23.45 14.32
C ALA A 25 -13.92 22.46 14.84
N VAL A 26 -13.76 22.38 16.17
CA VAL A 26 -12.86 21.42 16.81
C VAL A 26 -13.31 19.97 16.54
N ALA A 27 -14.60 19.69 16.64
CA ALA A 27 -15.15 18.37 16.36
C ALA A 27 -14.90 17.95 14.90
N CYS A 28 -15.07 18.87 13.93
CA CYS A 28 -14.77 18.60 12.52
C CYS A 28 -13.29 18.30 12.29
N VAL A 29 -12.38 19.07 12.90
CA VAL A 29 -10.93 18.85 12.75
C VAL A 29 -10.52 17.50 13.37
N LEU A 30 -11.03 17.19 14.56
CA LEU A 30 -10.73 15.90 15.21
C LEU A 30 -11.34 14.71 14.46
N ALA A 31 -12.58 14.85 13.97
CA ALA A 31 -13.22 13.81 13.17
C ALA A 31 -12.43 13.54 11.88
N LEU A 32 -12.06 14.60 11.15
CA LEU A 32 -11.28 14.48 9.92
C LEU A 32 -9.90 13.86 10.19
N GLY A 33 -9.22 14.30 11.25
CA GLY A 33 -7.93 13.73 11.67
C GLY A 33 -8.03 12.26 12.03
N SER A 34 -9.06 11.85 12.78
CA SER A 34 -9.27 10.45 13.16
C SER A 34 -9.63 9.55 11.98
N VAL A 35 -10.40 10.05 11.02
CA VAL A 35 -10.72 9.34 9.77
C VAL A 35 -9.46 9.19 8.92
N SER A 36 -8.67 10.25 8.78
CA SER A 36 -7.41 10.22 8.04
C SER A 36 -6.42 9.18 8.61
N ASP A 37 -6.21 9.18 9.94
CA ASP A 37 -5.34 8.20 10.62
C ASP A 37 -5.83 6.75 10.45
N ARG A 38 -7.15 6.53 10.53
CA ARG A 38 -7.73 5.20 10.30
C ARG A 38 -7.61 4.75 8.86
N MET A 39 -7.82 5.65 7.90
CA MET A 39 -7.65 5.35 6.48
C MET A 39 -6.18 5.04 6.16
N GLU A 40 -5.24 5.82 6.67
CA GLU A 40 -3.81 5.60 6.48
C GLU A 40 -3.38 4.24 7.02
N LYS A 41 -3.79 3.88 8.24
CA LYS A 41 -3.51 2.57 8.84
C LYS A 41 -4.16 1.42 8.07
N GLY A 42 -5.40 1.57 7.65
CA GLY A 42 -6.11 0.56 6.85
C GLY A 42 -5.48 0.36 5.47
N LEU A 43 -5.15 1.45 4.80
CA LEU A 43 -4.51 1.43 3.48
C LEU A 43 -3.09 0.87 3.55
N SER A 44 -2.30 1.22 4.59
CA SER A 44 -0.94 0.69 4.74
C SER A 44 -0.93 -0.81 4.99
N GLN A 45 -1.88 -1.33 5.77
CA GLN A 45 -2.01 -2.77 6.00
C GLN A 45 -2.44 -3.51 4.73
N GLN A 46 -3.44 -3.00 4.02
CA GLN A 46 -3.90 -3.58 2.76
C GLN A 46 -2.82 -3.50 1.67
N SER A 47 -2.05 -2.43 1.64
CA SER A 47 -0.93 -2.26 0.69
C SER A 47 0.23 -3.22 0.98
N ARG A 48 0.50 -3.56 2.26
CA ARG A 48 1.48 -4.60 2.61
C ARG A 48 1.08 -5.96 2.07
N GLU A 49 -0.20 -6.30 2.13
CA GLU A 49 -0.74 -7.54 1.56
C GLU A 49 -0.60 -7.54 0.04
N PHE A 50 -0.94 -6.43 -0.63
CA PHE A 50 -0.81 -6.29 -2.08
C PHE A 50 0.64 -6.33 -2.59
N MET A 51 1.58 -5.78 -1.84
CA MET A 51 3.01 -5.86 -2.21
C MET A 51 3.62 -7.21 -1.81
N ALA A 52 3.00 -7.93 -0.89
CA ALA A 52 3.54 -9.11 -0.21
C ALA A 52 4.94 -8.86 0.37
N GLY A 53 5.16 -7.63 0.90
CA GLY A 53 6.42 -7.16 1.49
C GLY A 53 6.32 -5.71 1.95
N ASP A 54 7.23 -5.25 2.79
CA ASP A 54 7.27 -3.85 3.27
C ASP A 54 8.07 -2.94 2.34
N ARG A 55 9.11 -3.49 1.68
CA ARG A 55 9.94 -2.84 0.66
C ARG A 55 10.24 -3.86 -0.43
N ALA A 56 10.54 -3.38 -1.62
CA ALA A 56 10.93 -4.22 -2.72
C ALA A 56 12.11 -3.63 -3.50
N LEU A 57 13.01 -4.49 -3.91
CA LEU A 57 14.09 -4.19 -4.86
C LEU A 57 13.79 -4.93 -6.17
N GLN A 58 13.62 -4.18 -7.23
CA GLN A 58 13.43 -4.73 -8.56
C GLN A 58 14.70 -4.52 -9.39
N SER A 59 15.07 -5.55 -10.14
CA SER A 59 16.21 -5.52 -11.04
C SER A 59 15.91 -6.31 -12.30
N SER A 60 16.59 -5.98 -13.40
CA SER A 60 16.59 -6.77 -14.64
C SER A 60 17.60 -7.92 -14.60
N ARG A 61 18.43 -7.99 -13.56
CA ARG A 61 19.47 -9.01 -13.36
C ARG A 61 19.47 -9.47 -11.91
N PRO A 62 20.03 -10.68 -11.61
CA PRO A 62 20.22 -11.10 -10.23
C PRO A 62 21.08 -10.08 -9.47
N VAL A 63 20.67 -9.74 -8.25
CA VAL A 63 21.47 -8.87 -7.38
C VAL A 63 22.63 -9.64 -6.74
N PRO A 64 23.71 -8.94 -6.33
CA PRO A 64 24.79 -9.60 -5.60
C PRO A 64 24.27 -10.32 -4.34
N SER A 65 24.69 -11.56 -4.14
CA SER A 65 24.30 -12.35 -2.96
C SER A 65 24.61 -11.69 -1.62
N GLY A 66 25.66 -10.86 -1.60
CA GLY A 66 26.04 -10.09 -0.41
C GLY A 66 24.95 -9.10 0.06
N TRP A 67 24.12 -8.58 -0.85
CA TRP A 67 23.02 -7.69 -0.47
C TRP A 67 21.93 -8.44 0.29
N ILE A 68 21.62 -9.64 -0.15
CA ILE A 68 20.63 -10.50 0.50
C ILE A 68 21.17 -11.02 1.85
N ALA A 69 22.46 -11.38 1.89
CA ALA A 69 23.12 -11.80 3.14
C ALA A 69 23.12 -10.67 4.18
N GLU A 70 23.44 -9.44 3.77
CA GLU A 70 23.40 -8.28 4.66
C GLU A 70 22.00 -7.97 5.18
N ALA A 71 20.98 -8.05 4.32
CA ALA A 71 19.59 -7.88 4.72
C ALA A 71 19.19 -8.90 5.82
N ARG A 72 19.53 -10.17 5.61
CA ARG A 72 19.27 -11.25 6.60
C ARG A 72 20.04 -11.03 7.90
N LYS A 73 21.30 -10.56 7.82
CA LYS A 73 22.11 -10.21 8.99
C LYS A 73 21.49 -9.09 9.82
N GLN A 74 20.84 -8.13 9.17
CA GLN A 74 20.11 -7.04 9.85
C GLN A 74 18.71 -7.50 10.35
N GLY A 75 18.39 -8.77 10.23
CA GLY A 75 17.14 -9.37 10.74
C GLY A 75 15.93 -9.21 9.81
N LEU A 76 16.14 -8.82 8.55
CA LEU A 76 15.07 -8.73 7.56
C LEU A 76 14.71 -10.11 7.02
N LYS A 77 13.42 -10.35 6.82
CA LYS A 77 12.94 -11.45 5.98
C LYS A 77 13.11 -11.04 4.53
N VAL A 78 13.66 -11.93 3.71
CA VAL A 78 13.88 -11.64 2.29
C VAL A 78 13.27 -12.77 1.47
N GLY A 79 12.30 -12.41 0.62
CA GLY A 79 11.68 -13.30 -0.35
C GLY A 79 12.15 -12.98 -1.76
N GLU A 80 12.43 -13.99 -2.57
CA GLU A 80 12.83 -13.84 -3.96
C GLU A 80 11.69 -14.21 -4.92
N GLN A 81 11.52 -13.37 -5.92
CA GLN A 81 10.55 -13.60 -7.00
C GLN A 81 11.22 -13.34 -8.34
N ILE A 82 11.05 -14.26 -9.28
CA ILE A 82 11.52 -14.12 -10.65
C ILE A 82 10.30 -14.18 -11.58
N SER A 83 10.14 -13.16 -12.43
CA SER A 83 9.03 -13.09 -13.38
C SER A 83 9.55 -13.01 -14.80
N PHE A 84 9.03 -13.88 -15.66
CA PHE A 84 9.36 -13.96 -17.08
C PHE A 84 8.19 -14.53 -17.88
N GLN A 85 8.30 -14.48 -19.20
CA GLN A 85 7.34 -15.12 -20.10
C GLN A 85 8.04 -16.24 -20.87
N THR A 86 7.38 -17.37 -20.99
CA THR A 86 7.89 -18.49 -21.78
C THR A 86 6.75 -19.27 -22.41
N MET A 87 7.06 -20.04 -23.42
CA MET A 87 6.10 -21.00 -23.97
C MET A 87 5.97 -22.20 -23.04
N THR A 88 4.74 -22.61 -22.84
CA THR A 88 4.38 -23.84 -22.12
C THR A 88 3.68 -24.78 -23.08
N PHE A 89 3.83 -26.07 -22.86
CA PHE A 89 3.25 -27.09 -23.73
C PHE A 89 2.45 -28.11 -22.90
N ALA A 90 1.29 -28.47 -23.42
CA ALA A 90 0.54 -29.64 -23.00
C ALA A 90 0.46 -30.61 -24.17
N GLY A 91 1.37 -31.61 -24.18
CA GLY A 91 1.64 -32.37 -25.40
C GLY A 91 2.11 -31.43 -26.53
N ASP A 92 1.39 -31.45 -27.65
CA ASP A 92 1.74 -30.66 -28.83
C ASP A 92 1.08 -29.26 -28.83
N THR A 93 0.34 -28.90 -27.78
CA THR A 93 -0.39 -27.60 -27.75
C THR A 93 0.47 -26.53 -27.07
N PRO A 94 0.98 -25.51 -27.80
CA PRO A 94 1.76 -24.42 -27.25
C PRO A 94 0.87 -23.30 -26.68
N GLN A 95 1.26 -22.75 -25.52
CA GLN A 95 0.61 -21.58 -24.95
C GLN A 95 1.63 -20.68 -24.27
N LEU A 96 1.61 -19.39 -24.61
CA LEU A 96 2.44 -18.41 -23.91
C LEU A 96 1.90 -18.23 -22.48
N ALA A 97 2.79 -18.41 -21.48
CA ALA A 97 2.47 -18.20 -20.08
C ALA A 97 3.33 -17.10 -19.44
N SER A 98 2.74 -16.38 -18.51
CA SER A 98 3.45 -15.45 -17.62
C SER A 98 3.87 -16.21 -16.37
N VAL A 99 5.13 -16.59 -16.32
CA VAL A 99 5.69 -17.37 -15.21
C VAL A 99 6.10 -16.43 -14.09
N LYS A 100 5.72 -16.79 -12.87
CA LYS A 100 6.17 -16.21 -11.62
C LYS A 100 6.76 -17.30 -10.75
N ALA A 101 8.06 -17.31 -10.63
CA ALA A 101 8.76 -18.20 -9.74
C ALA A 101 8.95 -17.50 -8.39
N VAL A 102 8.65 -18.20 -7.31
CA VAL A 102 8.71 -17.71 -5.94
C VAL A 102 9.44 -18.69 -5.04
N ASP A 103 10.03 -18.18 -3.98
CA ASP A 103 10.66 -19.00 -2.95
C ASP A 103 9.66 -19.46 -1.88
N ASP A 104 10.14 -20.24 -0.90
CA ASP A 104 9.31 -20.82 0.15
C ASP A 104 8.71 -19.79 1.13
N ILE A 105 9.23 -18.55 1.12
CA ILE A 105 8.74 -17.44 1.97
C ILE A 105 7.45 -16.85 1.39
N TYR A 106 7.20 -17.06 0.10
CA TYR A 106 6.01 -16.54 -0.55
C TYR A 106 4.72 -17.27 -0.12
N PRO A 107 3.64 -16.52 0.14
CA PRO A 107 3.59 -15.06 0.29
C PRO A 107 4.14 -14.63 1.65
N MET A 108 4.91 -13.53 1.71
CA MET A 108 5.42 -12.99 2.97
C MET A 108 4.29 -12.37 3.80
N TYR A 109 3.33 -11.72 3.11
CA TYR A 109 2.10 -11.17 3.67
C TYR A 109 0.93 -11.51 2.74
N GLY A 110 -0.28 -11.57 3.32
CA GLY A 110 -1.49 -11.96 2.61
C GLY A 110 -1.58 -13.48 2.39
N ASP A 111 -2.65 -13.91 1.75
CA ASP A 111 -2.96 -15.30 1.52
C ASP A 111 -2.99 -15.64 0.03
N LEU A 112 -2.31 -16.71 -0.35
CA LEU A 112 -2.43 -17.30 -1.67
C LEU A 112 -3.67 -18.21 -1.70
N GLN A 113 -4.68 -17.80 -2.46
CA GLN A 113 -5.89 -18.59 -2.62
C GLN A 113 -5.70 -19.61 -3.75
N THR A 114 -5.84 -20.89 -3.42
CA THR A 114 -5.64 -22.00 -4.33
C THR A 114 -6.79 -22.99 -4.27
N SER A 115 -6.95 -23.79 -5.30
CA SER A 115 -7.86 -24.94 -5.35
C SER A 115 -7.09 -26.20 -5.71
N PRO A 116 -6.98 -27.19 -4.78
CA PRO A 116 -7.40 -27.19 -3.37
C PRO A 116 -6.76 -26.10 -2.50
N PRO A 117 -7.39 -25.71 -1.38
CA PRO A 117 -6.85 -24.67 -0.51
C PRO A 117 -5.52 -25.06 0.13
N GLY A 118 -4.66 -24.06 0.39
CA GLY A 118 -3.41 -24.23 1.13
C GLY A 118 -2.23 -24.78 0.31
N LEU A 119 -2.35 -24.86 -1.00
CA LEU A 119 -1.24 -25.25 -1.86
C LEU A 119 -0.20 -24.13 -1.97
N LYS A 120 1.07 -24.54 -2.05
CA LYS A 120 2.21 -23.67 -2.37
C LYS A 120 3.02 -24.29 -3.50
N PRO A 121 3.69 -23.50 -4.34
CA PRO A 121 4.57 -24.05 -5.35
C PRO A 121 5.80 -24.65 -4.69
N THR A 122 5.88 -25.97 -4.67
CA THR A 122 7.05 -26.73 -4.22
C THR A 122 7.90 -27.13 -5.41
N PRO A 123 9.21 -27.39 -5.21
CA PRO A 123 10.07 -27.87 -6.29
C PRO A 123 9.45 -29.07 -7.04
N GLY A 124 9.47 -29.01 -8.37
CA GLY A 124 8.86 -29.99 -9.24
C GLY A 124 7.35 -29.84 -9.47
N THR A 125 6.72 -28.84 -8.86
CA THR A 125 5.28 -28.61 -9.00
C THR A 125 4.96 -27.18 -9.44
N VAL A 126 3.81 -27.02 -10.10
CA VAL A 126 3.29 -25.72 -10.53
C VAL A 126 1.84 -25.54 -10.14
N LEU A 127 1.46 -24.30 -9.98
CA LEU A 127 0.07 -23.87 -9.84
C LEU A 127 -0.30 -23.04 -11.06
N LEU A 128 -1.41 -23.34 -11.70
CA LEU A 128 -1.86 -22.68 -12.91
C LEU A 128 -3.08 -21.81 -12.64
N ALA A 129 -3.17 -20.66 -13.31
CA ALA A 129 -4.41 -19.91 -13.33
C ALA A 129 -5.50 -20.68 -14.10
N SER A 130 -6.77 -20.53 -13.69
CA SER A 130 -7.95 -21.16 -14.32
C SER A 130 -7.92 -21.06 -15.84
N ARG A 131 -7.55 -19.85 -16.33
CA ARG A 131 -7.48 -19.57 -17.76
C ARG A 131 -6.44 -20.46 -18.49
N LEU A 132 -5.26 -20.72 -17.87
CA LEU A 132 -4.23 -21.56 -18.48
C LEU A 132 -4.67 -23.03 -18.51
N MET A 133 -5.28 -23.50 -17.42
CA MET A 133 -5.83 -24.84 -17.35
C MET A 133 -6.92 -25.07 -18.41
N ALA A 134 -7.82 -24.09 -18.59
CA ALA A 134 -8.87 -24.17 -19.60
C ALA A 134 -8.34 -24.16 -21.05
N LEU A 135 -7.33 -23.30 -21.33
CA LEU A 135 -6.73 -23.20 -22.66
C LEU A 135 -6.01 -24.47 -23.10
N LEU A 136 -5.34 -25.13 -22.16
CA LEU A 136 -4.59 -26.36 -22.41
C LEU A 136 -5.35 -27.64 -22.06
N ASN A 137 -6.60 -27.52 -21.60
CA ASN A 137 -7.45 -28.63 -21.14
C ASN A 137 -6.78 -29.53 -20.11
N LEU A 138 -6.04 -28.91 -19.15
CA LEU A 138 -5.30 -29.59 -18.10
C LEU A 138 -6.08 -29.68 -16.80
N LYS A 139 -5.74 -30.67 -15.98
CA LYS A 139 -6.32 -30.92 -14.65
C LYS A 139 -5.21 -31.02 -13.59
N PRO A 140 -5.52 -30.78 -12.30
CA PRO A 140 -4.60 -31.10 -11.22
C PRO A 140 -4.14 -32.57 -11.30
N GLY A 141 -2.84 -32.76 -11.20
CA GLY A 141 -2.20 -34.08 -11.36
C GLY A 141 -1.57 -34.34 -12.72
N ASP A 142 -1.96 -33.60 -13.76
CA ASP A 142 -1.33 -33.63 -15.07
C ASP A 142 0.08 -33.02 -15.04
N SER A 143 0.84 -33.19 -16.11
CA SER A 143 2.14 -32.53 -16.30
C SER A 143 2.05 -31.43 -17.38
N ILE A 144 2.87 -30.41 -17.22
CA ILE A 144 3.03 -29.33 -18.19
C ILE A 144 4.52 -29.09 -18.43
N ASP A 145 4.90 -28.84 -19.65
CA ASP A 145 6.25 -28.44 -19.99
C ASP A 145 6.38 -26.93 -19.95
N VAL A 146 7.35 -26.44 -19.20
CA VAL A 146 7.67 -25.02 -19.02
C VAL A 146 9.10 -24.79 -19.50
N GLY A 147 9.25 -24.24 -20.71
CA GLY A 147 10.55 -24.32 -21.40
C GLY A 147 10.97 -25.78 -21.56
N ASP A 148 12.15 -26.14 -21.07
CA ASP A 148 12.70 -27.50 -21.14
C ASP A 148 12.35 -28.40 -19.93
N ALA A 149 11.65 -27.86 -18.92
CA ALA A 149 11.31 -28.59 -17.70
C ALA A 149 9.88 -29.11 -17.73
N THR A 150 9.68 -30.38 -17.39
CA THR A 150 8.37 -31.00 -17.18
C THR A 150 8.01 -30.92 -15.70
N LEU A 151 6.93 -30.23 -15.35
CA LEU A 151 6.49 -30.00 -14.00
C LEU A 151 5.07 -30.52 -13.78
N LYS A 152 4.80 -31.01 -12.56
CA LYS A 152 3.48 -31.51 -12.19
C LYS A 152 2.54 -30.42 -11.73
N ILE A 153 1.32 -30.46 -12.19
CA ILE A 153 0.28 -29.48 -11.78
C ILE A 153 -0.27 -29.90 -10.41
N ALA A 154 0.03 -29.11 -9.38
CA ALA A 154 -0.48 -29.34 -8.03
C ALA A 154 -1.91 -28.85 -7.85
N GLY A 155 -2.28 -27.77 -8.55
CA GLY A 155 -3.62 -27.17 -8.44
C GLY A 155 -3.73 -25.86 -9.18
N GLU A 156 -4.80 -25.15 -8.86
CA GLU A 156 -5.18 -23.89 -9.46
C GLU A 156 -4.88 -22.72 -8.54
N VAL A 157 -4.36 -21.62 -9.12
CA VAL A 157 -4.28 -20.31 -8.45
C VAL A 157 -5.57 -19.55 -8.71
N VAL A 158 -6.34 -19.30 -7.64
CA VAL A 158 -7.57 -18.51 -7.69
C VAL A 158 -7.25 -17.04 -7.53
N GLN A 159 -6.42 -16.69 -6.54
CA GLN A 159 -6.01 -15.31 -6.29
C GLN A 159 -4.62 -15.25 -5.65
N GLU A 160 -3.77 -14.38 -6.19
CA GLU A 160 -2.48 -14.04 -5.63
C GLU A 160 -2.60 -12.78 -4.75
N PRO A 161 -1.94 -12.70 -3.57
CA PRO A 161 -2.00 -11.51 -2.72
C PRO A 161 -1.43 -10.27 -3.40
N ASP A 162 -0.37 -10.44 -4.20
CA ASP A 162 0.29 -9.38 -4.98
C ASP A 162 -0.07 -9.44 -6.49
N GLY A 163 -1.16 -10.11 -6.82
CA GLY A 163 -1.76 -10.14 -8.15
C GLY A 163 -2.52 -8.85 -8.43
N GLY A 164 -1.83 -7.76 -8.79
CA GLY A 164 -2.49 -6.54 -9.24
C GLY A 164 -3.39 -6.82 -10.45
N PHE A 165 -4.57 -6.17 -10.48
CA PHE A 165 -5.41 -6.22 -11.66
C PHE A 165 -4.70 -5.55 -12.85
N ASN A 166 -4.21 -6.37 -13.78
CA ASN A 166 -3.63 -5.91 -15.03
C ASN A 166 -4.49 -6.38 -16.20
N PRO A 167 -5.42 -5.55 -16.69
CA PRO A 167 -6.29 -5.92 -17.79
C PRO A 167 -5.55 -6.18 -19.10
N PHE A 168 -4.30 -5.73 -19.22
CA PHE A 168 -3.44 -5.93 -20.39
C PHE A 168 -2.55 -7.17 -20.29
N GLN A 169 -2.66 -7.95 -19.21
CA GLN A 169 -1.91 -9.21 -19.07
C GLN A 169 -2.57 -10.29 -19.93
N LEU A 170 -2.14 -10.38 -21.18
CA LEU A 170 -2.68 -11.34 -22.16
C LEU A 170 -2.27 -12.78 -21.85
N ALA A 171 -1.04 -12.99 -21.36
CA ALA A 171 -0.54 -14.32 -21.02
C ALA A 171 -1.06 -14.76 -19.65
N PRO A 172 -1.68 -15.95 -19.56
CA PRO A 172 -2.19 -16.49 -18.30
C PRO A 172 -1.05 -16.80 -17.33
N ARG A 173 -1.35 -16.75 -16.02
CA ARG A 173 -0.36 -16.92 -14.95
C ARG A 173 -0.01 -18.39 -14.72
N LEU A 174 1.27 -18.62 -14.50
CA LEU A 174 1.83 -19.87 -13.98
C LEU A 174 2.73 -19.55 -12.78
N LEU A 175 2.49 -20.18 -11.65
CA LEU A 175 3.26 -20.02 -10.42
C LEU A 175 4.09 -21.28 -10.17
N MET A 176 5.41 -21.11 -9.98
CA MET A 176 6.36 -22.20 -9.76
C MET A 176 7.35 -21.86 -8.64
N ASN A 177 8.16 -22.84 -8.24
CA ASN A 177 9.25 -22.59 -7.29
C ASN A 177 10.50 -22.05 -8.00
N THR A 178 11.25 -21.16 -7.33
CA THR A 178 12.51 -20.59 -7.87
C THR A 178 13.56 -21.65 -8.13
N ALA A 179 13.54 -22.77 -7.41
CA ALA A 179 14.47 -23.89 -7.60
C ALA A 179 14.38 -24.54 -9.00
N ASP A 180 13.19 -24.49 -9.61
CA ASP A 180 12.94 -25.13 -10.91
C ASP A 180 13.28 -24.21 -12.10
N VAL A 181 13.52 -22.91 -11.86
CA VAL A 181 13.76 -21.92 -12.93
C VAL A 181 14.96 -22.31 -13.81
N ALA A 182 16.04 -22.79 -13.21
CA ALA A 182 17.22 -23.20 -13.95
C ALA A 182 16.94 -24.33 -14.94
N ALA A 183 16.11 -25.30 -14.56
CA ALA A 183 15.74 -26.44 -15.37
C ALA A 183 14.89 -26.08 -16.59
N THR A 184 14.16 -24.94 -16.53
CA THR A 184 13.35 -24.46 -17.67
C THR A 184 14.18 -23.95 -18.84
N HIS A 185 15.44 -23.56 -18.63
CA HIS A 185 16.31 -22.86 -19.58
C HIS A 185 15.67 -21.61 -20.22
N ALA A 186 14.57 -21.11 -19.64
CA ALA A 186 13.85 -19.94 -20.16
C ALA A 186 14.53 -18.61 -19.80
N VAL A 187 15.38 -18.61 -18.76
CA VAL A 187 16.11 -17.44 -18.29
C VAL A 187 17.54 -17.49 -18.88
N GLN A 188 17.73 -16.79 -19.98
CA GLN A 188 19.01 -16.71 -20.70
C GLN A 188 19.50 -15.26 -20.79
N PRO A 189 20.78 -15.02 -21.07
CA PRO A 189 21.29 -13.68 -21.38
C PRO A 189 20.46 -13.05 -22.51
N GLY A 190 19.85 -11.88 -22.25
CA GLY A 190 18.95 -11.19 -23.18
C GLY A 190 17.47 -11.49 -23.01
N SER A 191 17.08 -12.47 -22.19
CA SER A 191 15.68 -12.69 -21.84
C SER A 191 15.12 -11.51 -21.03
N ARG A 192 13.86 -11.18 -21.28
CA ARG A 192 13.15 -10.17 -20.48
C ARG A 192 12.70 -10.79 -19.15
N VAL A 193 13.55 -10.68 -18.15
CA VAL A 193 13.35 -11.22 -16.81
C VAL A 193 13.33 -10.08 -15.79
N THR A 194 12.45 -10.19 -14.83
CA THR A 194 12.38 -9.25 -13.69
C THR A 194 12.63 -10.01 -12.41
N TRP A 195 13.73 -9.69 -11.73
CA TRP A 195 14.00 -10.11 -10.35
C TRP A 195 13.39 -9.12 -9.40
N ARG A 196 12.64 -9.61 -8.42
CA ARG A 196 12.05 -8.81 -7.37
C ARG A 196 12.37 -9.45 -6.03
N TYR A 197 13.08 -8.71 -5.20
CA TYR A 197 13.38 -9.10 -3.83
C TYR A 197 12.49 -8.31 -2.90
N LYS A 198 11.74 -9.02 -2.07
CA LYS A 198 10.80 -8.44 -1.11
C LYS A 198 11.40 -8.51 0.27
N PHE A 199 11.30 -7.41 1.01
CA PHE A 199 11.88 -7.28 2.34
C PHE A 199 10.76 -7.04 3.34
N GLY A 200 10.79 -7.78 4.44
CA GLY A 200 9.87 -7.62 5.57
C GLY A 200 10.62 -7.47 6.87
N GLY A 201 10.22 -6.51 7.70
CA GLY A 201 10.84 -6.27 8.98
C GLY A 201 10.29 -5.03 9.69
N THR A 202 10.96 -4.62 10.74
CA THR A 202 10.59 -3.38 11.43
C THR A 202 11.00 -2.15 10.62
N PRO A 203 10.30 -1.01 10.73
CA PRO A 203 10.67 0.22 10.02
C PRO A 203 12.13 0.62 10.24
N ALA A 204 12.64 0.49 11.47
CA ALA A 204 14.02 0.82 11.79
C ALA A 204 15.05 -0.06 11.06
N GLN A 205 14.76 -1.36 10.92
CA GLN A 205 15.61 -2.29 10.17
C GLN A 205 15.58 -1.99 8.68
N LEU A 206 14.39 -1.70 8.13
CA LEU A 206 14.22 -1.34 6.73
C LEU A 206 14.95 -0.04 6.39
N ASP A 207 14.84 0.99 7.23
CA ASP A 207 15.52 2.27 7.03
C ASP A 207 17.05 2.14 7.15
N ALA A 208 17.54 1.30 8.07
CA ALA A 208 18.95 1.01 8.21
C ALA A 208 19.52 0.31 6.97
N TYR A 209 18.81 -0.70 6.48
CA TYR A 209 19.18 -1.42 5.26
C TYR A 209 19.10 -0.53 4.02
N GLU A 210 18.07 0.29 3.90
CA GLU A 210 17.92 1.25 2.81
C GLU A 210 19.10 2.21 2.72
N LYS A 211 19.49 2.82 3.83
CA LYS A 211 20.67 3.72 3.90
C LYS A 211 21.96 3.04 3.47
N TRP A 212 22.11 1.76 3.79
CA TRP A 212 23.27 0.97 3.37
C TRP A 212 23.21 0.60 1.89
N LEU A 213 22.00 0.31 1.36
CA LEU A 213 21.79 -0.18 0.00
C LEU A 213 21.84 0.95 -1.03
N LEU A 214 21.20 2.10 -0.75
CA LEU A 214 21.02 3.21 -1.71
C LEU A 214 22.31 3.63 -2.44
N PRO A 215 23.48 3.77 -1.78
CA PRO A 215 24.73 4.15 -2.46
C PRO A 215 25.26 3.10 -3.43
N GLN A 216 24.78 1.86 -3.33
CA GLN A 216 25.24 0.72 -4.15
C GLN A 216 24.32 0.47 -5.35
N LEU A 217 23.14 1.10 -5.37
CA LEU A 217 22.17 0.93 -6.45
C LEU A 217 22.67 1.54 -7.76
N LYS A 218 22.46 0.81 -8.83
CA LYS A 218 22.69 1.25 -10.21
C LYS A 218 21.35 1.65 -10.86
N PRO A 219 21.34 2.33 -12.00
CA PRO A 219 20.10 2.73 -12.69
C PRO A 219 19.17 1.57 -13.07
N GLU A 220 19.69 0.35 -13.13
CA GLU A 220 18.92 -0.88 -13.38
C GLU A 220 18.18 -1.40 -12.16
N HIS A 221 18.51 -0.88 -10.98
CA HIS A 221 17.90 -1.27 -9.72
C HIS A 221 16.86 -0.24 -9.30
N ARG A 222 15.68 -0.70 -8.93
CA ARG A 222 14.61 0.14 -8.40
C ARG A 222 14.26 -0.32 -7.00
N TRP A 223 14.59 0.52 -6.02
CA TRP A 223 14.15 0.36 -4.65
C TRP A 223 12.87 1.14 -4.44
N TYR A 224 11.82 0.52 -3.96
CA TYR A 224 10.55 1.18 -3.71
C TYR A 224 9.84 0.60 -2.49
N GLY A 225 9.12 1.48 -1.80
CA GLY A 225 8.24 1.14 -0.70
C GLY A 225 6.78 1.19 -1.13
N LEU A 226 5.89 0.96 -0.17
CA LEU A 226 4.44 1.03 -0.33
C LEU A 226 3.95 2.34 -0.95
N GLU A 227 4.62 3.46 -0.60
CA GLU A 227 4.24 4.81 -1.03
C GLU A 227 4.76 5.14 -2.43
N GLN A 228 5.79 4.44 -2.89
CA GLN A 228 6.50 4.72 -4.14
C GLN A 228 6.20 3.70 -5.25
N ASP A 229 5.31 2.74 -4.99
CA ASP A 229 4.89 1.82 -6.04
C ASP A 229 4.18 2.63 -7.14
N GLU A 230 4.84 2.77 -8.30
CA GLU A 230 4.31 3.46 -9.48
C GLU A 230 3.05 2.78 -10.07
N GLY A 231 2.57 1.73 -9.43
CA GLY A 231 1.29 1.10 -9.75
C GLY A 231 0.11 2.07 -9.57
N ALA A 232 -1.02 1.70 -10.11
CA ALA A 232 -2.28 2.47 -9.99
C ALA A 232 -2.65 2.76 -8.52
N LEU A 233 -2.23 1.88 -7.60
CA LEU A 233 -2.51 1.99 -6.17
C LEU A 233 -1.69 3.11 -5.51
N GLY A 234 -0.37 3.20 -5.76
CA GLY A 234 0.49 4.24 -5.20
C GLY A 234 0.08 5.64 -5.64
N LYS A 235 -0.25 5.82 -6.93
CA LYS A 235 -0.78 7.09 -7.45
C LYS A 235 -2.15 7.47 -6.86
N SER A 236 -2.99 6.48 -6.57
CA SER A 236 -4.28 6.71 -5.93
C SER A 236 -4.13 7.10 -4.47
N LEU A 237 -3.18 6.51 -3.76
CA LEU A 237 -2.83 6.86 -2.38
C LEU A 237 -2.31 8.30 -2.28
N GLU A 238 -1.36 8.68 -3.13
CA GLU A 238 -0.81 10.03 -3.18
C GLU A 238 -1.90 11.08 -3.45
N ARG A 239 -2.78 10.83 -4.43
CA ARG A 239 -3.92 11.71 -4.69
C ARG A 239 -4.89 11.80 -3.52
N SER A 240 -5.15 10.69 -2.84
CA SER A 240 -6.01 10.68 -1.66
C SER A 240 -5.42 11.49 -0.51
N GLN A 241 -4.12 11.39 -0.25
CA GLN A 241 -3.43 12.20 0.76
C GLN A 241 -3.47 13.69 0.42
N GLN A 242 -3.22 14.07 -0.84
CA GLN A 242 -3.33 15.46 -1.29
C GLN A 242 -4.75 16.00 -1.12
N PHE A 243 -5.77 15.21 -1.44
CA PHE A 243 -7.17 15.58 -1.26
C PHE A 243 -7.53 15.77 0.22
N LEU A 244 -7.07 14.87 1.10
CA LEU A 244 -7.28 14.98 2.55
C LEU A 244 -6.61 16.22 3.15
N LEU A 245 -5.38 16.54 2.73
CA LEU A 245 -4.66 17.75 3.16
C LEU A 245 -5.39 19.02 2.70
N LEU A 246 -5.86 19.04 1.46
CA LEU A 246 -6.61 20.17 0.93
C LEU A 246 -7.93 20.35 1.68
N SER A 247 -8.64 19.27 1.97
CA SER A 247 -9.89 19.29 2.74
C SER A 247 -9.67 19.76 4.18
N ALA A 248 -8.58 19.34 4.82
CA ALA A 248 -8.20 19.80 6.16
C ALA A 248 -7.89 21.29 6.18
N LEU A 249 -7.15 21.77 5.17
CA LEU A 249 -6.84 23.21 5.03
C LEU A 249 -8.11 24.04 4.83
N LEU A 250 -9.02 23.60 3.98
CA LEU A 250 -10.31 24.27 3.74
C LEU A 250 -11.16 24.32 5.02
N THR A 251 -11.21 23.21 5.76
CA THR A 251 -11.94 23.14 7.04
C THR A 251 -11.35 24.09 8.07
N LEU A 252 -10.02 24.21 8.13
CA LEU A 252 -9.34 25.14 9.03
C LEU A 252 -9.67 26.59 8.66
N LEU A 253 -9.65 26.95 7.38
CA LEU A 253 -10.01 28.28 6.91
C LEU A 253 -11.47 28.64 7.25
N LEU A 254 -12.40 27.71 7.04
CA LEU A 254 -13.80 27.88 7.40
C LEU A 254 -13.99 28.07 8.91
N ALA A 255 -13.26 27.31 9.74
CA ALA A 255 -13.28 27.44 11.18
C ALA A 255 -12.80 28.82 11.63
N VAL A 256 -11.69 29.31 11.08
CA VAL A 256 -11.16 30.65 11.37
C VAL A 256 -12.16 31.75 10.94
N ALA A 257 -12.76 31.64 9.77
CA ALA A 257 -13.78 32.57 9.30
C ALA A 257 -15.02 32.59 10.21
N ALA A 258 -15.50 31.41 10.63
CA ALA A 258 -16.62 31.29 11.55
C ALA A 258 -16.34 31.96 12.90
N VAL A 259 -15.14 31.76 13.47
CA VAL A 259 -14.73 32.40 14.72
C VAL A 259 -14.63 33.93 14.54
N ALA A 260 -14.07 34.40 13.44
CA ALA A 260 -13.95 35.84 13.15
C ALA A 260 -15.34 36.49 13.04
N VAL A 261 -16.28 35.90 12.32
CA VAL A 261 -17.65 36.40 12.20
C VAL A 261 -18.37 36.38 13.54
N ALA A 262 -18.25 35.28 14.32
CA ALA A 262 -18.86 35.17 15.63
C ALA A 262 -18.32 36.22 16.62
N MET A 263 -17.00 36.47 16.61
CA MET A 263 -16.36 37.51 17.42
C MET A 263 -16.79 38.91 16.97
N GLY A 264 -16.87 39.15 15.67
CA GLY A 264 -17.37 40.42 15.12
C GLY A 264 -18.81 40.71 15.56
N HIS A 265 -19.67 39.70 15.53
CA HIS A 265 -21.05 39.80 16.02
C HIS A 265 -21.12 40.06 17.53
N TYR A 266 -20.33 39.37 18.31
CA TYR A 266 -20.23 39.54 19.76
C TYR A 266 -19.75 40.94 20.12
N CYS A 267 -18.72 41.46 19.49
CA CYS A 267 -18.24 42.82 19.71
C CYS A 267 -19.32 43.88 19.41
N ARG A 268 -19.96 43.75 18.24
CA ARG A 268 -21.02 44.74 17.84
C ARG A 268 -22.18 44.73 18.81
N SER A 269 -22.61 43.61 19.32
CA SER A 269 -23.72 43.54 20.30
C SER A 269 -23.39 44.14 21.66
N ARG A 270 -22.12 44.48 21.91
CA ARG A 270 -21.63 45.08 23.15
C ARG A 270 -21.30 46.58 23.04
N TYR A 271 -21.26 47.17 21.84
CA TYR A 271 -20.91 48.59 21.66
C TYR A 271 -21.80 49.50 22.44
N ASP A 272 -23.12 49.31 22.43
CA ASP A 272 -24.09 50.16 23.15
C ASP A 272 -23.91 50.11 24.67
N ARG A 273 -23.61 48.96 25.21
CA ARG A 273 -23.36 48.77 26.66
C ARG A 273 -22.06 49.41 27.11
N VAL A 274 -21.01 49.34 26.30
CA VAL A 274 -19.72 49.96 26.57
C VAL A 274 -19.84 51.46 26.43
N ALA A 275 -20.63 51.99 25.48
CA ALA A 275 -20.90 53.40 25.33
C ALA A 275 -21.61 53.97 26.57
N ILE A 276 -22.65 53.31 27.07
CA ILE A 276 -23.37 53.68 28.29
C ILE A 276 -22.45 53.67 29.52
N LEU A 277 -21.61 52.64 29.68
CA LEU A 277 -20.65 52.58 30.79
C LEU A 277 -19.60 53.70 30.74
N LYS A 278 -19.15 54.10 29.55
CA LYS A 278 -18.23 55.22 29.36
C LYS A 278 -18.87 56.55 29.69
N THR A 279 -20.14 56.75 29.33
CA THR A 279 -20.88 58.00 29.68
C THR A 279 -21.16 58.12 31.18
N LEU A 280 -21.19 56.96 31.89
CA LEU A 280 -21.33 56.90 33.36
C LEU A 280 -19.99 57.02 34.10
N GLY A 281 -18.87 57.33 33.40
CA GLY A 281 -17.58 57.60 34.03
C GLY A 281 -16.72 56.36 34.32
N ALA A 282 -17.02 55.18 33.76
CA ALA A 282 -16.13 54.03 33.85
C ALA A 282 -14.87 54.27 33.04
N GLY A 283 -13.76 54.54 33.71
CA GLY A 283 -12.43 54.60 33.11
C GLY A 283 -11.96 53.26 32.49
N ARG A 284 -10.83 53.33 31.77
CA ARG A 284 -10.22 52.15 31.16
C ARG A 284 -9.96 51.06 32.15
#